data_068643cca04d8fcc21446d94d5aba98b
#
_entry.id   068643cca04d8fcc21446d94d5aba98b
#
_cell.length_a   1.000
_cell.length_b   1.000
_cell.length_c   1.000
_cell.angle_alpha   90.00
_cell.angle_beta   90.00
_cell.angle_gamma   90.00
#
_symmetry.space_group_name_H-M   'P 1'
#
loop_
_entity.id
_entity.type
_entity.pdbx_description
1 polymer ?
#
loop_
_entity_poly.entity_id
_entity_poly.type
_entity_poly.pdbx_seq_one_letter_code
_entity_poly.pdbx_strand_id
1 'polypeptide(L)'
;YDNPASKFAANFIGESNILNINELKLNKKISILENKKLISIRPEKLKLIDKKFIQNDQQVLLNLKIDQIIFLGDTIKYICNDDYGNTLILKKTRVDNQNNFNIADIIKVYFNINECTLLDE
;
A
#
# COMPACT_ATOMS: atom_id res chain seq x y z
N TYR A 1 11.64 6.42 -13.50
CA TYR A 1 10.82 5.46 -12.76
C TYR A 1 10.93 5.67 -11.25
N ASP A 2 12.15 5.87 -10.77
CA ASP A 2 12.39 6.02 -9.33
C ASP A 2 11.90 7.35 -8.77
N ASN A 3 11.67 8.32 -9.63
CA ASN A 3 11.30 9.67 -9.24
C ASN A 3 10.21 10.24 -10.13
N PRO A 4 9.01 9.64 -10.15
CA PRO A 4 7.93 10.20 -10.94
C PRO A 4 7.55 11.58 -10.40
N ALA A 5 7.42 12.55 -11.30
CA ALA A 5 7.15 13.93 -10.91
C ALA A 5 5.67 14.17 -10.56
N SER A 6 4.77 13.29 -11.01
CA SER A 6 3.35 13.47 -10.83
C SER A 6 2.64 12.14 -10.66
N LYS A 7 1.38 12.19 -10.20
CA LYS A 7 0.51 11.03 -10.09
C LYS A 7 0.34 10.32 -11.43
N PHE A 8 0.20 11.09 -12.51
CA PHE A 8 0.05 10.52 -13.84
C PHE A 8 1.29 9.71 -14.23
N ALA A 9 2.50 10.24 -14.03
CA ALA A 9 3.73 9.54 -14.35
C ALA A 9 3.88 8.27 -13.52
N ALA A 10 3.55 8.32 -12.23
CA ALA A 10 3.64 7.16 -11.34
C ALA A 10 2.72 6.03 -11.81
N ASN A 11 1.49 6.35 -12.21
CA ASN A 11 0.53 5.36 -12.69
C ASN A 11 0.94 4.76 -14.04
N PHE A 12 1.59 5.54 -14.87
CA PHE A 12 1.95 5.14 -16.23
C PHE A 12 3.17 4.21 -16.25
N ILE A 13 4.12 4.41 -15.36
CA ILE A 13 5.41 3.71 -15.39
C ILE A 13 5.30 2.26 -14.90
N GLY A 14 4.25 1.92 -14.19
CA GLY A 14 4.04 0.57 -13.69
C GLY A 14 2.99 0.53 -12.60
N GLU A 15 2.80 -0.63 -12.03
CA GLU A 15 1.86 -0.75 -10.94
C GLU A 15 2.42 -0.07 -9.70
N SER A 16 1.76 0.97 -9.24
CA SER A 16 2.07 1.65 -8.00
C SER A 16 0.79 2.09 -7.33
N ASN A 17 0.76 2.00 -6.02
CA ASN A 17 -0.35 2.49 -5.23
C ASN A 17 -0.12 3.96 -4.94
N ILE A 18 -1.05 4.81 -5.37
CA ILE A 18 -0.95 6.25 -5.14
C ILE A 18 -1.93 6.61 -4.03
N LEU A 19 -1.42 7.19 -2.97
CA LEU A 19 -2.21 7.56 -1.80
C LEU A 19 -2.10 9.05 -1.53
N ASN A 20 -3.22 9.65 -1.13
CA ASN A 20 -3.26 11.02 -0.67
C ASN A 20 -2.83 11.04 0.81
N ILE A 21 -1.82 11.83 1.11
CA ILE A 21 -1.27 11.90 2.47
C ILE A 21 -2.33 12.32 3.49
N ASN A 22 -3.26 13.18 3.09
CA ASN A 22 -4.33 13.65 3.98
C ASN A 22 -5.29 12.54 4.41
N GLU A 23 -5.33 11.43 3.68
CA GLU A 23 -6.18 10.29 3.99
C GLU A 23 -5.49 9.25 4.87
N LEU A 24 -4.23 9.47 5.24
CA LEU A 24 -3.45 8.55 6.03
C LEU A 24 -3.45 8.96 7.50
N LYS A 25 -3.56 7.95 8.38
CA LYS A 25 -3.40 8.17 9.81
C LYS A 25 -1.91 8.11 10.14
N LEU A 26 -1.27 9.26 10.09
CA LEU A 26 0.16 9.35 10.30
C LEU A 26 0.49 9.59 11.76
N ASN A 27 1.61 9.01 12.20
CA ASN A 27 2.20 9.38 13.47
C ASN A 27 2.78 10.78 13.34
N LYS A 28 2.60 11.62 14.36
CA LYS A 28 3.10 12.99 14.38
C LYS A 28 4.61 13.09 14.17
N LYS A 29 5.35 12.01 14.41
CA LYS A 29 6.81 11.97 14.22
C LYS A 29 7.22 11.82 12.76
N ILE A 30 6.29 11.55 11.85
CA ILE A 30 6.58 11.45 10.43
C ILE A 30 6.44 12.83 9.80
N SER A 31 7.41 13.70 10.06
CA SER A 31 7.39 15.07 9.58
C SER A 31 7.81 15.21 8.11
N ILE A 32 8.48 14.21 7.56
CA ILE A 32 8.97 14.24 6.18
C ILE A 32 7.83 14.38 5.16
N LEU A 33 6.59 14.05 5.56
CA LEU A 33 5.43 14.12 4.68
C LEU A 33 4.69 15.45 4.72
N GLU A 34 5.08 16.39 5.60
CA GLU A 34 4.30 17.59 5.84
C GLU A 34 4.05 18.46 4.59
N ASN A 35 5.04 18.52 3.70
CA ASN A 35 4.97 19.37 2.51
C ASN A 35 4.61 18.60 1.24
N LYS A 36 4.23 17.32 1.36
CA LYS A 36 3.90 16.48 0.23
C LYS A 36 2.40 16.18 0.23
N LYS A 37 1.83 15.99 -0.95
CA LYS A 37 0.40 15.68 -1.10
C LYS A 37 0.15 14.21 -1.39
N LEU A 38 1.04 13.57 -2.12
CA LEU A 38 0.87 12.20 -2.58
C LEU A 38 2.09 11.37 -2.28
N ILE A 39 1.86 10.09 -2.07
CA ILE A 39 2.93 9.09 -2.00
C ILE A 39 2.60 7.95 -2.95
N SER A 40 3.65 7.28 -3.40
CA SER A 40 3.56 6.08 -4.22
C SER A 40 4.20 4.93 -3.48
N ILE A 41 3.51 3.79 -3.41
CA ILE A 41 4.04 2.58 -2.78
C ILE A 41 3.81 1.39 -3.70
N ARG A 42 4.84 0.56 -3.90
CA ARG A 42 4.74 -0.61 -4.75
C ARG A 42 3.90 -1.69 -4.10
N PRO A 43 3.17 -2.49 -4.91
CA PRO A 43 2.30 -3.54 -4.36
C PRO A 43 2.99 -4.52 -3.42
N GLU A 44 4.23 -4.90 -3.71
CA GLU A 44 4.98 -5.86 -2.90
C GLU A 44 5.49 -5.25 -1.59
N LYS A 45 5.41 -3.95 -1.43
CA LYS A 45 5.82 -3.26 -0.21
C LYS A 45 4.68 -3.11 0.81
N LEU A 46 3.46 -3.40 0.40
CA LEU A 46 2.35 -3.52 1.34
C LEU A 46 2.42 -4.88 2.01
N LYS A 47 2.48 -4.89 3.33
CA LYS A 47 2.69 -6.11 4.12
C LYS A 47 1.50 -6.38 5.02
N LEU A 48 1.16 -7.66 5.15
CA LEU A 48 0.07 -8.06 6.04
C LEU A 48 0.51 -7.97 7.49
N ILE A 49 -0.40 -7.51 8.35
CA ILE A 49 -0.17 -7.45 9.79
C ILE A 49 -0.44 -8.83 10.38
N ASP A 50 0.54 -9.38 11.09
CA ASP A 50 0.39 -10.65 11.79
C ASP A 50 0.32 -10.43 13.30
N LYS A 51 0.19 -11.53 14.05
CA LYS A 51 0.06 -11.47 15.51
C LYS A 51 1.31 -10.97 16.22
N LYS A 52 2.46 -11.04 15.56
CA LYS A 52 3.74 -10.60 16.11
C LYS A 52 4.09 -9.18 15.74
N PHE A 53 3.21 -8.53 14.97
CA PHE A 53 3.47 -7.18 14.49
C PHE A 53 3.51 -6.19 15.64
N ILE A 54 4.56 -5.39 15.68
CA ILE A 54 4.71 -4.26 16.60
C ILE A 54 4.96 -3.03 15.74
N GLN A 55 4.04 -2.06 15.81
CA GLN A 55 4.15 -0.84 15.03
C GLN A 55 5.28 0.05 15.55
N ASN A 56 6.10 0.56 14.63
CA ASN A 56 7.06 1.62 14.96
C ASN A 56 6.59 2.95 14.33
N ASP A 57 7.34 4.02 14.62
CA ASP A 57 6.96 5.38 14.21
C ASP A 57 7.04 5.63 12.71
N GLN A 58 7.69 4.73 11.96
CA GLN A 58 7.90 4.88 10.52
C GLN A 58 6.95 4.04 9.69
N GLN A 59 5.95 3.45 10.32
CA GLN A 59 4.99 2.56 9.65
C GLN A 59 3.61 3.19 9.56
N VAL A 60 2.96 3.01 8.43
CA VAL A 60 1.59 3.48 8.18
C VAL A 60 0.70 2.26 8.02
N LEU A 61 -0.41 2.24 8.76
CA LEU A 61 -1.36 1.13 8.76
C LEU A 61 -2.58 1.49 7.93
N LEU A 62 -3.09 0.51 7.20
CA LEU A 62 -4.28 0.66 6.36
C LEU A 62 -5.22 -0.51 6.55
N ASN A 63 -6.52 -0.25 6.50
CA ASN A 63 -7.55 -1.27 6.41
C ASN A 63 -8.04 -1.33 4.97
N LEU A 64 -8.01 -2.51 4.38
CA LEU A 64 -8.37 -2.70 2.98
C LEU A 64 -9.42 -3.79 2.85
N LYS A 65 -10.36 -3.59 1.93
CA LYS A 65 -11.36 -4.60 1.58
C LYS A 65 -10.96 -5.23 0.26
N ILE A 66 -10.91 -6.55 0.21
CA ILE A 66 -10.54 -7.28 -1.00
C ILE A 66 -11.69 -7.25 -2.00
N ASP A 67 -11.43 -6.73 -3.19
CA ASP A 67 -12.39 -6.68 -4.29
C ASP A 67 -12.17 -7.80 -5.30
N GLN A 68 -10.90 -8.11 -5.62
CA GLN A 68 -10.55 -9.16 -6.57
C GLN A 68 -9.28 -9.88 -6.10
N ILE A 69 -9.19 -11.16 -6.48
CA ILE A 69 -8.01 -11.99 -6.22
C ILE A 69 -7.58 -12.59 -7.55
N ILE A 70 -6.34 -12.35 -7.96
CA ILE A 70 -5.81 -12.79 -9.24
C ILE A 70 -4.57 -13.64 -8.99
N PHE A 71 -4.57 -14.86 -9.54
CA PHE A 71 -3.45 -15.78 -9.41
C PHE A 71 -2.53 -15.63 -10.63
N LEU A 72 -1.26 -15.28 -10.37
CA LEU A 72 -0.26 -15.03 -11.39
C LEU A 72 0.93 -15.97 -11.17
N GLY A 73 0.74 -17.26 -11.47
CA GLY A 73 1.79 -18.24 -11.25
C GLY A 73 2.12 -18.39 -9.76
N ASP A 74 3.32 -18.00 -9.36
CA ASP A 74 3.77 -18.08 -7.97
C ASP A 74 3.39 -16.84 -7.15
N THR A 75 2.71 -15.89 -7.76
CA THR A 75 2.32 -14.63 -7.11
C THR A 75 0.79 -14.54 -7.06
N ILE A 76 0.27 -13.99 -5.96
CA ILE A 76 -1.15 -13.66 -5.82
C ILE A 76 -1.27 -12.15 -5.76
N LYS A 77 -2.14 -11.59 -6.60
CA LYS A 77 -2.43 -10.17 -6.65
C LYS A 77 -3.81 -9.92 -6.06
N TYR A 78 -3.87 -9.08 -5.03
CA TYR A 78 -5.12 -8.67 -4.42
C TYR A 78 -5.42 -7.24 -4.85
N ILE A 79 -6.60 -7.02 -5.43
CA ILE A 79 -7.09 -5.69 -5.73
C ILE A 79 -8.05 -5.31 -4.63
N CYS A 80 -7.73 -4.24 -3.91
CA CYS A 80 -8.42 -3.86 -2.69
C CYS A 80 -8.91 -2.42 -2.76
N ASN A 81 -9.84 -2.08 -1.90
CA ASN A 81 -10.34 -0.72 -1.74
C ASN A 81 -10.13 -0.27 -0.29
N ASP A 82 -9.73 1.00 -0.11
CA ASP A 82 -9.67 1.60 1.20
C ASP A 82 -10.99 2.29 1.54
N ASP A 83 -11.04 2.96 2.70
CA ASP A 83 -12.27 3.63 3.16
C ASP A 83 -12.60 4.90 2.36
N TYR A 84 -11.68 5.37 1.54
CA TYR A 84 -11.85 6.59 0.75
C TYR A 84 -12.13 6.30 -0.72
N GLY A 85 -12.33 5.03 -1.07
CA GLY A 85 -12.61 4.64 -2.46
C GLY A 85 -11.38 4.50 -3.34
N ASN A 86 -10.17 4.56 -2.77
CA ASN A 86 -8.95 4.33 -3.53
C ASN A 86 -8.77 2.85 -3.79
N THR A 87 -8.27 2.51 -4.98
CA THR A 87 -7.92 1.14 -5.33
C THR A 87 -6.45 0.91 -5.04
N LEU A 88 -6.16 -0.13 -4.27
CA LEU A 88 -4.80 -0.49 -3.86
C LEU A 88 -4.51 -1.92 -4.26
N ILE A 89 -3.29 -2.15 -4.72
CA ILE A 89 -2.85 -3.47 -5.16
C ILE A 89 -1.82 -4.01 -4.17
N LEU A 90 -2.06 -5.23 -3.72
CA LEU A 90 -1.17 -5.97 -2.84
C LEU A 90 -0.69 -7.22 -3.58
N LYS A 91 0.62 -7.48 -3.59
CA LYS A 91 1.18 -8.68 -4.20
C LYS A 91 1.92 -9.51 -3.17
N LYS A 92 1.63 -10.79 -3.15
CA LYS A 92 2.28 -11.76 -2.26
C LYS A 92 2.69 -12.99 -3.04
N THR A 93 3.81 -13.62 -2.64
CA THR A 93 4.15 -14.92 -3.18
C THR A 93 3.24 -15.97 -2.57
N ARG A 94 3.00 -17.08 -3.28
CA ARG A 94 2.19 -18.17 -2.73
C ARG A 94 2.83 -18.80 -1.51
N VAL A 95 4.14 -18.83 -1.46
CA VAL A 95 4.89 -19.39 -0.32
C VAL A 95 4.66 -18.56 0.93
N ASP A 96 4.62 -17.22 0.78
CA ASP A 96 4.45 -16.30 1.91
C ASP A 96 2.99 -16.13 2.30
N ASN A 97 2.06 -16.52 1.42
CA ASN A 97 0.64 -16.33 1.65
C ASN A 97 0.04 -17.55 2.33
N GLN A 98 0.17 -17.60 3.64
CA GLN A 98 -0.38 -18.69 4.44
C GLN A 98 -1.84 -18.47 4.82
N ASN A 99 -2.41 -17.33 4.46
CA ASN A 99 -3.79 -16.98 4.77
C ASN A 99 -4.68 -17.19 3.55
N ASN A 100 -5.83 -17.80 3.77
CA ASN A 100 -6.84 -17.96 2.72
C ASN A 100 -7.82 -16.79 2.81
N PHE A 101 -7.53 -15.73 2.06
CA PHE A 101 -8.43 -14.58 1.98
C PHE A 101 -9.49 -14.80 0.92
N ASN A 102 -10.66 -14.22 1.16
CA ASN A 102 -11.78 -14.25 0.23
C ASN A 102 -12.15 -12.84 -0.19
N ILE A 103 -12.85 -12.73 -1.32
CA ILE A 103 -13.44 -11.47 -1.76
C ILE A 103 -14.35 -10.92 -0.66
N ALA A 104 -14.28 -9.62 -0.44
CA ALA A 104 -14.98 -8.86 0.61
C ALA A 104 -14.37 -8.97 2.00
N ASP A 105 -13.33 -9.77 2.19
CA ASP A 105 -12.60 -9.78 3.46
C ASP A 105 -11.92 -8.43 3.70
N ILE A 106 -11.88 -8.02 4.96
CA ILE A 106 -11.14 -6.83 5.36
C ILE A 106 -9.81 -7.28 5.94
N ILE A 107 -8.73 -6.75 5.38
CA ILE A 107 -7.38 -7.08 5.80
C ILE A 107 -6.69 -5.82 6.34
N LYS A 108 -5.77 -6.03 7.25
CA LYS A 108 -4.94 -4.96 7.81
C LYS A 108 -3.55 -5.09 7.24
N VAL A 109 -3.05 -4.00 6.65
CA VAL A 109 -1.73 -3.96 6.04
C VAL A 109 -0.96 -2.77 6.56
N TYR A 110 0.35 -2.80 6.37
CA TYR A 110 1.21 -1.67 6.69
C TYR A 110 2.29 -1.52 5.62
N PHE A 111 2.86 -0.33 5.56
CA PHE A 111 4.07 -0.10 4.78
C PHE A 111 5.01 0.80 5.58
N ASN A 112 6.29 0.72 5.24
CA ASN A 112 7.30 1.56 5.85
C ASN A 112 7.43 2.84 5.04
N ILE A 113 7.43 3.98 5.72
CA ILE A 113 7.44 5.28 5.03
C ILE A 113 8.70 5.48 4.19
N ASN A 114 9.80 4.89 4.58
CA ASN A 114 11.05 4.98 3.82
C ASN A 114 11.06 4.12 2.55
N GLU A 115 10.04 3.28 2.36
CA GLU A 115 9.89 2.46 1.16
C GLU A 115 8.94 3.07 0.14
N CYS A 116 8.35 4.20 0.44
CA CYS A 116 7.48 4.90 -0.50
C CYS A 116 8.22 6.04 -1.20
N THR A 117 7.66 6.49 -2.32
CA THR A 117 8.16 7.64 -3.06
C THR A 117 7.22 8.81 -2.83
N LEU A 118 7.77 9.96 -2.45
CA LEU A 118 7.01 11.18 -2.27
C LEU A 118 6.81 11.87 -3.61
N LEU A 119 5.59 12.30 -3.88
CA LEU A 119 5.23 12.95 -5.14
C LEU A 119 4.86 14.39 -4.91
N ASP A 120 5.39 15.26 -5.76
CA ASP A 120 5.01 16.67 -5.84
C ASP A 120 3.95 16.82 -6.91
N GLU A 121 2.80 17.32 -6.53
CA GLU A 121 1.72 17.59 -7.49
C GLU A 121 1.10 18.93 -7.24
#